data_8aac21c2590c557b52f40b76489a9f55
#
_entry.id   8aac21c2590c557b52f40b76489a9f55
#
_cell.length_a   1.000
_cell.length_b   1.000
_cell.length_c   1.000
_cell.angle_alpha   90.00
_cell.angle_beta   90.00
_cell.angle_gamma   90.00
#
_symmetry.space_group_name_H-M   'P 1'
#
loop_
_entity.id
_entity.type
_entity.pdbx_description
1 polymer ?
#
loop_
_entity_poly.entity_id
_entity_poly.type
_entity_poly.pdbx_seq_one_letter_code
_entity_poly.pdbx_strand_id
1 'polypeptide(L)'
;MYIVSIEAVEFREFSERGARGVKRKTLVDASVGSKRFYLRYYRVEPGGQTPLDIHDYEHIVVITKGRGSVLTMVSGAPTIKSVRQGDVIFIASREPHQFINTGSSELEFLCFRGADVLYRDEVRKIIEEVKT
;
A
#
# COMPACT_ATOMS: atom_id res chain seq x y z
N MET A 1 23.11 6.66 7.38
CA MET A 1 22.51 5.61 6.52
C MET A 1 21.79 4.60 7.42
N TYR A 2 20.60 4.16 7.01
CA TYR A 2 19.83 3.15 7.73
C TYR A 2 19.74 1.90 6.87
N ILE A 3 19.99 0.74 7.46
CA ILE A 3 19.94 -0.55 6.77
C ILE A 3 19.14 -1.51 7.66
N VAL A 4 18.14 -2.16 7.08
CA VAL A 4 17.34 -3.15 7.80
C VAL A 4 17.12 -4.37 6.91
N SER A 5 17.15 -5.56 7.51
CA SER A 5 16.72 -6.79 6.82
C SER A 5 15.21 -6.93 6.96
N ILE A 6 14.53 -7.23 5.86
CA ILE A 6 13.07 -7.44 5.88
C ILE A 6 12.70 -8.50 6.92
N GLU A 7 13.48 -9.57 6.99
CA GLU A 7 13.20 -10.70 7.88
C GLU A 7 13.49 -10.41 9.36
N ALA A 8 14.29 -9.38 9.66
CA ALA A 8 14.61 -9.01 11.02
C ALA A 8 13.50 -8.21 11.71
N VAL A 9 12.56 -7.67 10.96
CA VAL A 9 11.42 -6.91 11.50
C VAL A 9 10.24 -7.85 11.69
N GLU A 10 9.63 -7.83 12.87
CA GLU A 10 8.49 -8.67 13.20
C GLU A 10 7.20 -8.10 12.60
N PHE A 11 6.35 -9.00 12.10
CA PHE A 11 4.99 -8.66 11.71
C PHE A 11 4.13 -8.32 12.92
N ARG A 12 3.18 -7.42 12.71
CA ARG A 12 2.13 -7.09 13.67
C ARG A 12 0.77 -7.27 13.02
N GLU A 13 -0.21 -7.70 13.81
CA GLU A 13 -1.60 -7.79 13.35
C GLU A 13 -2.07 -6.41 12.88
N PHE A 14 -2.79 -6.42 11.76
CA PHE A 14 -3.43 -5.24 11.21
C PHE A 14 -4.90 -5.55 10.93
N SER A 15 -5.80 -5.03 11.76
CA SER A 15 -7.23 -5.35 11.70
C SER A 15 -8.12 -4.12 11.55
N GLU A 16 -7.55 -2.99 11.16
CA GLU A 16 -8.27 -1.73 11.02
C GLU A 16 -9.08 -1.68 9.72
N ARG A 17 -10.16 -0.90 9.73
CA ARG A 17 -10.96 -0.51 8.56
C ARG A 17 -11.36 -1.67 7.65
N GLY A 18 -11.73 -2.79 8.23
CA GLY A 18 -12.19 -3.96 7.48
C GLY A 18 -11.09 -4.90 7.01
N ALA A 19 -9.84 -4.69 7.40
CA ALA A 19 -8.77 -5.66 7.19
C ALA A 19 -9.07 -6.95 7.93
N ARG A 20 -8.77 -8.09 7.29
CA ARG A 20 -8.95 -9.42 7.86
C ARG A 20 -7.82 -10.33 7.41
N GLY A 21 -7.20 -11.02 8.38
CA GLY A 21 -6.09 -11.93 8.10
C GLY A 21 -4.85 -11.20 7.56
N VAL A 22 -4.61 -9.96 8.00
CA VAL A 22 -3.49 -9.14 7.53
C VAL A 22 -2.50 -8.94 8.66
N LYS A 23 -1.22 -9.11 8.34
CA LYS A 23 -0.09 -8.71 9.17
C LYS A 23 0.76 -7.71 8.38
N ARG A 24 1.36 -6.79 9.11
CA ARG A 24 2.13 -5.70 8.53
C ARG A 24 3.36 -5.41 9.36
N LYS A 25 4.43 -4.99 8.69
CA LYS A 25 5.61 -4.44 9.35
C LYS A 25 6.09 -3.20 8.60
N THR A 26 6.58 -2.23 9.34
CA THR A 26 7.12 -0.99 8.79
C THR A 26 8.63 -1.12 8.66
N LEU A 27 9.14 -0.89 7.47
CA LEU A 27 10.57 -0.98 7.18
C LEU A 27 11.22 0.40 7.17
N VAL A 28 10.54 1.41 6.63
CA VAL A 28 11.01 2.80 6.59
C VAL A 28 9.84 3.72 6.87
N ASP A 29 10.02 4.62 7.84
CA ASP A 29 9.07 5.69 8.13
C ASP A 29 9.79 6.89 8.77
N ALA A 30 9.04 7.81 9.36
CA ALA A 30 9.58 8.99 10.01
C ALA A 30 10.53 8.66 11.18
N SER A 31 10.38 7.50 11.81
CA SER A 31 11.22 7.10 12.94
C SER A 31 12.70 6.91 12.56
N VAL A 32 12.98 6.65 11.29
CA VAL A 32 14.35 6.55 10.78
C VAL A 32 14.77 7.79 9.98
N GLY A 33 13.98 8.85 10.06
CA GLY A 33 14.28 10.12 9.42
C GLY A 33 13.73 10.29 8.01
N SER A 34 12.89 9.37 7.54
CA SER A 34 12.26 9.54 6.22
C SER A 34 11.17 10.60 6.29
N LYS A 35 11.25 11.59 5.39
CA LYS A 35 10.30 12.71 5.34
C LYS A 35 9.30 12.56 4.18
N ARG A 36 9.69 11.84 3.12
CA ARG A 36 8.95 11.82 1.86
C ARG A 36 8.38 10.46 1.52
N PHE A 37 8.94 9.37 2.08
CA PHE A 37 8.61 8.02 1.69
C PHE A 37 8.44 7.12 2.89
N TYR A 38 7.50 6.19 2.78
CA TYR A 38 7.32 5.09 3.73
C TYR A 38 7.38 3.77 2.98
N LEU A 39 7.95 2.75 3.61
CA LEU A 39 8.02 1.40 3.06
C LEU A 39 7.48 0.42 4.09
N ARG A 40 6.48 -0.34 3.70
CA ARG A 40 5.83 -1.36 4.53
C ARG A 40 5.85 -2.70 3.82
N TYR A 41 5.76 -3.76 4.59
CA TYR A 41 5.66 -5.12 4.10
C TYR A 41 4.40 -5.77 4.65
N TYR A 42 3.60 -6.34 3.78
CA TYR A 42 2.31 -6.93 4.13
C TYR A 42 2.29 -8.42 3.88
N ARG A 43 1.57 -9.14 4.74
CA ARG A 43 1.22 -10.54 4.57
C ARG A 43 -0.28 -10.65 4.71
N VAL A 44 -0.94 -11.25 3.72
CA VAL A 44 -2.38 -11.50 3.72
C VAL A 44 -2.59 -13.02 3.67
N GLU A 45 -3.25 -13.55 4.69
CA GLU A 45 -3.58 -14.98 4.78
C GLU A 45 -4.60 -15.37 3.70
N PRO A 46 -4.66 -16.67 3.29
CA PRO A 46 -5.69 -17.13 2.38
C PRO A 46 -7.08 -16.74 2.89
N GLY A 47 -7.90 -16.16 2.01
CA GLY A 47 -9.23 -15.63 2.37
C GLY A 47 -9.21 -14.27 3.05
N GLY A 48 -8.04 -13.72 3.33
CA GLY A 48 -7.90 -12.40 3.94
C GLY A 48 -7.99 -11.27 2.93
N GLN A 49 -8.04 -10.05 3.46
CA GLN A 49 -8.15 -8.84 2.65
C GLN A 49 -7.61 -7.62 3.39
N THR A 50 -7.02 -6.69 2.64
CA THR A 50 -6.68 -5.36 3.16
C THR A 50 -7.94 -4.49 3.22
N PRO A 51 -7.89 -3.33 3.90
CA PRO A 51 -9.00 -2.38 3.80
C PRO A 51 -9.27 -1.98 2.35
N LEU A 52 -10.51 -1.63 2.05
CA LEU A 52 -10.81 -0.90 0.82
C LEU A 52 -10.50 0.57 1.10
N ASP A 53 -9.38 1.03 0.58
CA ASP A 53 -8.84 2.35 0.88
C ASP A 53 -8.80 3.25 -0.35
N ILE A 54 -8.79 4.56 -0.08
CA ILE A 54 -8.57 5.61 -1.07
C ILE A 54 -7.72 6.69 -0.39
N HIS A 55 -6.64 7.10 -1.04
CA HIS A 55 -5.68 8.06 -0.47
C HIS A 55 -5.24 9.08 -1.50
N ASP A 56 -4.79 10.24 -1.01
CA ASP A 56 -4.18 11.24 -1.88
C ASP A 56 -2.78 10.85 -2.34
N TYR A 57 -2.04 10.10 -1.51
CA TYR A 57 -0.69 9.67 -1.86
C TYR A 57 -0.72 8.47 -2.83
N GLU A 58 0.29 8.43 -3.67
CA GLU A 58 0.50 7.31 -4.59
C GLU A 58 1.15 6.13 -3.90
N HIS A 59 0.92 4.94 -4.43
CA HIS A 59 1.59 3.71 -3.99
C HIS A 59 2.29 3.02 -5.14
N ILE A 60 3.41 2.36 -4.82
CA ILE A 60 3.98 1.33 -5.68
C ILE A 60 3.99 0.05 -4.84
N VAL A 61 3.37 -0.99 -5.36
CA VAL A 61 3.29 -2.29 -4.70
C VAL A 61 4.05 -3.32 -5.52
N VAL A 62 4.89 -4.10 -4.85
CA VAL A 62 5.63 -5.20 -5.49
C VAL A 62 5.20 -6.49 -4.81
N ILE A 63 4.58 -7.40 -5.57
CA ILE A 63 4.19 -8.71 -5.06
C ILE A 63 5.43 -9.58 -4.96
N THR A 64 5.78 -9.99 -3.74
CA THR A 64 6.98 -10.76 -3.46
C THR A 64 6.71 -12.24 -3.26
N LYS A 65 5.46 -12.62 -2.94
CA LYS A 65 5.09 -14.02 -2.71
C LYS A 65 3.60 -14.22 -2.96
N GLY A 66 3.27 -15.35 -3.57
CA GLY A 66 1.89 -15.79 -3.76
C GLY A 66 1.17 -15.08 -4.90
N ARG A 67 -0.15 -15.19 -4.86
CA ARG A 67 -1.06 -14.57 -5.84
C ARG A 67 -2.35 -14.15 -5.17
N GLY A 68 -3.05 -13.23 -5.78
CA GLY A 68 -4.33 -12.74 -5.27
C GLY A 68 -5.03 -11.86 -6.28
N SER A 69 -5.88 -10.98 -5.78
CA SER A 69 -6.64 -10.05 -6.61
C SER A 69 -6.55 -8.64 -6.04
N VAL A 70 -6.64 -7.65 -6.91
CA VAL A 70 -6.78 -6.24 -6.52
C VAL A 70 -8.14 -5.76 -7.00
N LEU A 71 -8.96 -5.30 -6.08
CA LEU A 71 -10.20 -4.59 -6.37
C LEU A 71 -9.87 -3.12 -6.60
N THR A 72 -10.34 -2.56 -7.69
CA THR A 72 -10.24 -1.14 -8.01
C THR A 72 -11.52 -0.66 -8.68
N MET A 73 -11.56 0.60 -9.08
CA MET A 73 -12.70 1.17 -9.82
C MET A 73 -12.20 1.65 -11.18
N VAL A 74 -12.91 1.28 -12.23
CA VAL A 74 -12.65 1.77 -13.59
C VAL A 74 -13.92 2.42 -14.11
N SER A 75 -13.85 3.72 -14.38
CA SER A 75 -15.01 4.50 -14.85
C SER A 75 -16.23 4.33 -13.94
N GLY A 76 -16.01 4.32 -12.63
CA GLY A 76 -17.07 4.17 -11.64
C GLY A 76 -17.55 2.74 -11.41
N ALA A 77 -17.00 1.74 -12.10
CA ALA A 77 -17.39 0.34 -11.96
C ALA A 77 -16.32 -0.46 -11.19
N PRO A 78 -16.72 -1.30 -10.23
CA PRO A 78 -15.79 -2.22 -9.58
C PRO A 78 -15.11 -3.14 -10.59
N THR A 79 -13.81 -3.27 -10.49
CA THR A 79 -12.99 -4.10 -11.39
C THR A 79 -12.00 -4.89 -10.56
N ILE A 80 -11.88 -6.19 -10.84
CA ILE A 80 -10.94 -7.07 -10.15
C ILE A 80 -9.85 -7.49 -11.14
N LYS A 81 -8.59 -7.31 -10.72
CA LYS A 81 -7.42 -7.71 -11.51
C LYS A 81 -6.62 -8.75 -10.74
N SER A 82 -6.19 -9.81 -11.42
CA SER A 82 -5.34 -10.83 -10.83
C SER A 82 -3.90 -10.33 -10.72
N VAL A 83 -3.24 -10.67 -9.62
CA VAL A 83 -1.83 -10.34 -9.38
C VAL A 83 -1.09 -11.55 -8.85
N ARG A 84 0.21 -11.61 -9.08
CA ARG A 84 1.09 -12.69 -8.63
C ARG A 84 2.50 -12.19 -8.37
N GLN A 85 3.30 -13.06 -7.77
CA GLN A 85 4.72 -12.80 -7.50
C GLN A 85 5.42 -12.22 -8.73
N GLY A 86 6.14 -11.11 -8.53
CA GLY A 86 6.87 -10.39 -9.57
C GLY A 86 6.09 -9.25 -10.20
N ASP A 87 4.79 -9.13 -9.92
CA ASP A 87 4.00 -8.00 -10.43
C ASP A 87 4.32 -6.71 -9.68
N VAL A 88 4.39 -5.63 -10.42
CA VAL A 88 4.53 -4.28 -9.91
C VAL A 88 3.22 -3.52 -10.20
N ILE A 89 2.64 -2.93 -9.18
CA ILE A 89 1.36 -2.25 -9.27
C ILE A 89 1.55 -0.78 -8.89
N PHE A 90 1.15 0.12 -9.77
CA PHE A 90 1.06 1.54 -9.44
C PHE A 90 -0.39 1.89 -9.10
N ILE A 91 -0.59 2.48 -7.92
CA ILE A 91 -1.89 2.95 -7.48
C ILE A 91 -1.85 4.48 -7.45
N ALA A 92 -2.67 5.09 -8.30
CA ALA A 92 -2.71 6.53 -8.45
C ALA A 92 -3.32 7.22 -7.23
N SER A 93 -3.06 8.52 -7.10
CA SER A 93 -3.75 9.36 -6.13
C SER A 93 -5.26 9.23 -6.30
N ARG A 94 -5.98 9.02 -5.20
CA ARG A 94 -7.45 8.91 -5.15
C ARG A 94 -8.02 7.67 -5.88
N GLU A 95 -7.19 6.70 -6.20
CA GLU A 95 -7.65 5.43 -6.79
C GLU A 95 -8.04 4.45 -5.69
N PRO A 96 -9.32 4.02 -5.62
CA PRO A 96 -9.74 3.01 -4.65
C PRO A 96 -9.03 1.68 -4.89
N HIS A 97 -8.62 1.02 -3.81
CA HIS A 97 -7.89 -0.25 -3.93
C HIS A 97 -8.08 -1.13 -2.70
N GLN A 98 -8.11 -2.44 -2.94
CA GLN A 98 -8.14 -3.45 -1.90
C GLN A 98 -7.43 -4.70 -2.42
N PHE A 99 -6.52 -5.25 -1.62
CA PHE A 99 -5.87 -6.52 -1.94
C PHE A 99 -6.63 -7.65 -1.27
N ILE A 100 -6.94 -8.68 -2.04
CA ILE A 100 -7.71 -9.84 -1.59
C ILE A 100 -6.88 -11.09 -1.91
N ASN A 101 -6.64 -11.93 -0.90
CA ASN A 101 -5.95 -13.19 -1.14
C ASN A 101 -6.94 -14.26 -1.56
N THR A 102 -7.01 -14.51 -2.85
CA THR A 102 -7.85 -15.53 -3.48
C THR A 102 -7.08 -16.83 -3.73
N GLY A 103 -5.81 -16.89 -3.34
CA GLY A 103 -4.97 -18.07 -3.46
C GLY A 103 -5.09 -19.00 -2.26
N SER A 104 -4.30 -20.07 -2.28
CA SER A 104 -4.26 -21.08 -1.22
C SER A 104 -3.06 -20.93 -0.28
N SER A 105 -2.17 -19.99 -0.56
CA SER A 105 -1.01 -19.67 0.27
C SER A 105 -0.97 -18.18 0.56
N GLU A 106 -0.05 -17.75 1.42
CA GLU A 106 0.09 -16.37 1.81
C GLU A 106 0.42 -15.47 0.62
N LEU A 107 -0.20 -14.30 0.60
CA LEU A 107 0.12 -13.22 -0.34
C LEU A 107 0.99 -12.21 0.39
N GLU A 108 2.17 -11.91 -0.13
CA GLU A 108 3.07 -10.93 0.48
C GLU A 108 3.49 -9.87 -0.52
N PHE A 109 3.61 -8.65 -0.05
CA PHE A 109 4.01 -7.55 -0.92
C PHE A 109 4.67 -6.40 -0.16
N LEU A 110 5.57 -5.72 -0.86
CA LEU A 110 6.11 -4.43 -0.46
C LEU A 110 5.15 -3.34 -0.89
N CYS A 111 4.91 -2.37 -0.01
CA CYS A 111 4.13 -1.19 -0.31
C CYS A 111 4.99 0.05 -0.05
N PHE A 112 5.39 0.71 -1.11
CA PHE A 112 6.10 1.98 -1.09
C PHE A 112 5.07 3.09 -1.32
N ARG A 113 5.05 4.08 -0.42
CA ARG A 113 4.11 5.19 -0.54
C ARG A 113 4.79 6.52 -0.24
N GLY A 114 4.22 7.60 -0.77
CA GLY A 114 4.58 8.94 -0.36
C GLY A 114 4.05 9.26 1.04
N ALA A 115 4.74 10.13 1.75
CA ALA A 115 4.26 10.63 3.03
C ALA A 115 3.17 11.69 2.82
N ASP A 116 2.21 11.78 3.76
CA ASP A 116 1.09 12.72 3.67
C ASP A 116 1.55 14.18 3.54
N VAL A 117 2.68 14.51 4.16
CA VAL A 117 3.27 15.86 4.10
C VAL A 117 3.58 16.30 2.67
N LEU A 118 4.07 15.39 1.82
CA LEU A 118 4.40 15.69 0.43
C LEU A 118 3.16 16.19 -0.34
N TYR A 119 2.05 15.48 -0.18
CA TYR A 119 0.81 15.82 -0.89
C TYR A 119 0.17 17.09 -0.36
N ARG A 120 0.28 17.35 0.94
CA ARG A 120 -0.19 18.60 1.54
C ARG A 120 0.59 19.80 0.99
N ASP A 121 1.89 19.65 0.79
CA ASP A 121 2.72 20.71 0.23
C ASP A 121 2.38 20.98 -1.24
N GLU A 122 2.12 19.96 -2.03
CA GLU A 122 1.68 20.11 -3.42
C GLU A 122 0.34 20.83 -3.52
N VAL A 123 -0.63 20.44 -2.69
CA VAL A 123 -1.94 21.09 -2.63
C VAL A 123 -1.79 22.57 -2.24
N ARG A 124 -0.92 22.86 -1.28
CA ARG A 124 -0.64 24.24 -0.86
C ARG A 124 -0.07 25.07 -2.01
N LYS A 125 0.85 24.53 -2.78
CA LYS A 125 1.41 25.19 -3.96
C LYS A 125 0.34 25.52 -4.99
N ILE A 126 -0.55 24.58 -5.27
CA ILE A 126 -1.66 24.79 -6.20
C ILE A 126 -2.55 25.93 -5.72
N ILE A 127 -2.89 25.96 -4.42
CA ILE A 127 -3.70 27.02 -3.84
C ILE A 127 -3.00 28.38 -3.97
N GLU A 128 -1.71 28.44 -3.73
CA GLU A 128 -0.93 29.67 -3.86
C GLU A 128 -0.91 30.18 -5.30
N GLU A 129 -0.75 29.29 -6.28
CA GLU A 129 -0.80 29.63 -7.70
C GLU A 129 -2.15 30.19 -8.13
N VAL A 130 -3.26 29.63 -7.62
CA VAL A 130 -4.61 30.08 -7.92
C VAL A 130 -4.87 31.47 -7.33
N LYS A 131 -4.23 31.84 -6.21
CA LYS A 131 -4.42 33.14 -5.55
C LYS A 131 -3.63 34.28 -6.19
N THR A 132 -2.67 33.96 -7.01
CA THR A 132 -1.86 34.96 -7.71
C THR A 132 -2.39 35.18 -9.13
#